data_1b290b68c3e2947da975cbf3a626cd1f
#
_entry.id   1b290b68c3e2947da975cbf3a626cd1f
#
_cell.length_a   1.000
_cell.length_b   1.000
_cell.length_c   1.000
_cell.angle_alpha   90.00
_cell.angle_beta   90.00
_cell.angle_gamma   90.00
#
_symmetry.space_group_name_H-M   'P 1'
#
loop_
_entity.id
_entity.type
_entity.pdbx_description
1 polymer ?
#
loop_
_entity_poly.entity_id
_entity_poly.type
_entity_poly.pdbx_seq_one_letter_code
_entity_poly.pdbx_strand_id
1 'polypeptide(L)'
;GYLHLTARENLKIIADLKDIDHKDIDRVLEIVHLTADANRKVGQYSLGMKQRLGIAMALLGNPRLLILDEPTNGLDPAGIQEMRGLIASMPESTGATVLISSHLLGEMEQMVTQLGILDHGKMIFEGSLQELRKHSRGGIQIRVLDVKKGIDILNRQGILTQPMTHHLDILQLPSISDEKLAELVRTLSENNVGVVGLTSETKSLEEIFLSLTQNGREVA
;
A
#
# COMPACT_ATOMS: atom_id res chain seq x y z
N GLY A 1 -24.33 -4.89 -13.34
CA GLY A 1 -24.57 -5.11 -14.78
C GLY A 1 -25.50 -6.29 -15.01
N TYR A 2 -26.08 -6.36 -16.18
CA TYR A 2 -27.00 -7.41 -16.59
C TYR A 2 -26.20 -8.62 -17.12
N LEU A 3 -26.29 -9.77 -16.44
CA LEU A 3 -25.50 -10.97 -16.73
C LEU A 3 -25.80 -11.62 -18.08
N HIS A 4 -27.02 -11.46 -18.62
CA HIS A 4 -27.45 -12.00 -19.89
C HIS A 4 -27.02 -11.16 -21.10
N LEU A 5 -26.57 -9.93 -20.87
CA LEU A 5 -26.04 -9.01 -21.88
C LEU A 5 -24.51 -9.12 -21.97
N THR A 6 -23.97 -8.67 -23.09
CA THR A 6 -22.54 -8.50 -23.31
C THR A 6 -22.00 -7.30 -22.52
N ALA A 7 -20.66 -7.18 -22.37
CA ALA A 7 -20.06 -6.00 -21.77
C ALA A 7 -20.40 -4.72 -22.56
N ARG A 8 -20.33 -4.78 -23.89
CA ARG A 8 -20.67 -3.66 -24.77
C ARG A 8 -22.10 -3.20 -24.58
N GLU A 9 -23.07 -4.13 -24.51
CA GLU A 9 -24.49 -3.81 -24.28
C GLU A 9 -24.69 -3.19 -22.88
N ASN A 10 -24.05 -3.71 -21.88
CA ASN A 10 -24.08 -3.11 -20.53
C ASN A 10 -23.54 -1.68 -20.50
N LEU A 11 -22.40 -1.43 -21.17
CA LEU A 11 -21.82 -0.09 -21.29
C LEU A 11 -22.72 0.86 -22.08
N LYS A 12 -23.37 0.36 -23.14
CA LYS A 12 -24.37 1.12 -23.93
C LYS A 12 -25.51 1.65 -23.06
N ILE A 13 -26.09 0.78 -22.22
CA ILE A 13 -27.16 1.17 -21.29
C ILE A 13 -26.69 2.31 -20.36
N ILE A 14 -25.46 2.23 -19.83
CA ILE A 14 -24.93 3.27 -18.94
C ILE A 14 -24.64 4.55 -19.73
N ALA A 15 -24.13 4.45 -20.96
CA ALA A 15 -23.87 5.59 -21.82
C ALA A 15 -25.17 6.34 -22.17
N ASP A 16 -26.24 5.59 -22.53
CA ASP A 16 -27.57 6.15 -22.81
C ASP A 16 -28.15 6.85 -21.56
N LEU A 17 -28.03 6.25 -20.38
CA LEU A 17 -28.51 6.84 -19.11
C LEU A 17 -27.78 8.13 -18.72
N LYS A 18 -26.50 8.26 -19.09
CA LYS A 18 -25.66 9.41 -18.78
C LYS A 18 -25.57 10.43 -19.94
N ASP A 19 -26.25 10.19 -21.08
CA ASP A 19 -26.15 10.99 -22.31
C ASP A 19 -24.69 11.11 -22.80
N ILE A 20 -23.97 9.97 -22.84
CA ILE A 20 -22.58 9.86 -23.27
C ILE A 20 -22.50 9.26 -24.66
N ASP A 21 -21.64 9.80 -25.55
CA ASP A 21 -21.41 9.24 -26.89
C ASP A 21 -20.91 7.78 -26.79
N HIS A 22 -21.51 6.89 -27.54
CA HIS A 22 -21.13 5.47 -27.58
C HIS A 22 -19.70 5.22 -28.08
N LYS A 23 -19.03 6.19 -28.70
CA LYS A 23 -17.62 6.12 -29.06
C LYS A 23 -16.72 5.97 -27.83
N ASP A 24 -17.18 6.45 -26.67
CA ASP A 24 -16.46 6.33 -25.41
C ASP A 24 -16.37 4.88 -24.88
N ILE A 25 -17.26 4.00 -25.37
CA ILE A 25 -17.29 2.60 -24.97
C ILE A 25 -16.00 1.86 -25.35
N ASP A 26 -15.47 2.11 -26.56
CA ASP A 26 -14.25 1.45 -27.00
C ASP A 26 -13.04 1.92 -26.17
N ARG A 27 -12.95 3.21 -25.85
CA ARG A 27 -11.93 3.76 -24.96
C ARG A 27 -11.92 3.08 -23.58
N VAL A 28 -13.08 2.99 -22.94
CA VAL A 28 -13.12 2.39 -21.58
C VAL A 28 -12.86 0.89 -21.59
N LEU A 29 -13.30 0.16 -22.65
CA LEU A 29 -12.98 -1.26 -22.83
C LEU A 29 -11.47 -1.50 -22.99
N GLU A 30 -10.79 -0.62 -23.72
CA GLU A 30 -9.34 -0.67 -23.90
C GLU A 30 -8.60 -0.44 -22.58
N ILE A 31 -8.98 0.61 -21.83
CA ILE A 31 -8.38 0.94 -20.54
C ILE A 31 -8.45 -0.24 -19.56
N VAL A 32 -9.59 -0.93 -19.50
CA VAL A 32 -9.79 -2.06 -18.57
C VAL A 32 -9.38 -3.41 -19.15
N HIS A 33 -8.79 -3.45 -20.35
CA HIS A 33 -8.35 -4.67 -21.06
C HIS A 33 -9.47 -5.70 -21.27
N LEU A 34 -10.66 -5.24 -21.69
CA LEU A 34 -11.82 -6.09 -22.00
C LEU A 34 -12.24 -6.03 -23.48
N THR A 35 -11.46 -5.43 -24.36
CA THR A 35 -11.79 -5.25 -25.79
C THR A 35 -12.05 -6.60 -26.47
N ALA A 36 -11.22 -7.62 -26.22
CA ALA A 36 -11.37 -8.95 -26.82
C ALA A 36 -12.64 -9.68 -26.36
N ASP A 37 -13.07 -9.42 -25.13
CA ASP A 37 -14.25 -10.05 -24.51
C ASP A 37 -15.52 -9.17 -24.57
N ALA A 38 -15.47 -8.01 -25.25
CA ALA A 38 -16.54 -7.01 -25.26
C ALA A 38 -17.90 -7.57 -25.69
N ASN A 39 -17.91 -8.57 -26.57
CA ASN A 39 -19.11 -9.21 -27.12
C ASN A 39 -19.49 -10.52 -26.39
N ARG A 40 -18.74 -10.92 -25.37
CA ARG A 40 -19.04 -12.07 -24.52
C ARG A 40 -20.03 -11.68 -23.44
N LYS A 41 -20.97 -12.57 -23.09
CA LYS A 41 -21.96 -12.33 -22.03
C LYS A 41 -21.29 -12.19 -20.66
N VAL A 42 -21.69 -11.19 -19.89
CA VAL A 42 -21.12 -10.89 -18.57
C VAL A 42 -21.33 -12.05 -17.58
N GLY A 43 -22.36 -12.87 -17.76
CA GLY A 43 -22.55 -14.09 -16.96
C GLY A 43 -21.41 -15.10 -17.07
N GLN A 44 -20.62 -15.06 -18.15
CA GLN A 44 -19.49 -15.93 -18.40
C GLN A 44 -18.14 -15.30 -17.96
N TYR A 45 -18.16 -14.10 -17.41
CA TYR A 45 -16.97 -13.40 -16.93
C TYR A 45 -16.49 -13.97 -15.59
N SER A 46 -15.16 -14.02 -15.42
CA SER A 46 -14.56 -14.20 -14.11
C SER A 46 -14.92 -13.03 -13.17
N LEU A 47 -14.66 -13.17 -11.88
CA LEU A 47 -14.87 -12.08 -10.92
C LEU A 47 -14.04 -10.84 -11.30
N GLY A 48 -12.77 -11.02 -11.64
CA GLY A 48 -11.89 -9.92 -12.05
C GLY A 48 -12.37 -9.22 -13.32
N MET A 49 -12.88 -9.96 -14.32
CA MET A 49 -13.48 -9.36 -15.51
C MET A 49 -14.76 -8.56 -15.17
N LYS A 50 -15.57 -9.04 -14.23
CA LYS A 50 -16.77 -8.31 -13.78
C LYS A 50 -16.40 -7.02 -13.05
N GLN A 51 -15.35 -7.05 -12.20
CA GLN A 51 -14.84 -5.85 -11.52
C GLN A 51 -14.26 -4.85 -12.53
N ARG A 52 -13.47 -5.28 -13.51
CA ARG A 52 -12.98 -4.42 -14.61
C ARG A 52 -14.14 -3.79 -15.41
N LEU A 53 -15.19 -4.54 -15.69
CA LEU A 53 -16.38 -3.99 -16.33
C LEU A 53 -17.06 -2.92 -15.46
N GLY A 54 -17.13 -3.12 -14.13
CA GLY A 54 -17.62 -2.12 -13.18
C GLY A 54 -16.81 -0.81 -13.26
N ILE A 55 -15.50 -0.93 -13.32
CA ILE A 55 -14.60 0.22 -13.51
C ILE A 55 -14.85 0.89 -14.87
N ALA A 56 -14.99 0.12 -15.96
CA ALA A 56 -15.30 0.67 -17.27
C ALA A 56 -16.60 1.49 -17.26
N MET A 57 -17.65 0.99 -16.58
CA MET A 57 -18.92 1.72 -16.41
C MET A 57 -18.74 3.03 -15.64
N ALA A 58 -17.86 3.06 -14.64
CA ALA A 58 -17.57 4.25 -13.88
C ALA A 58 -16.73 5.27 -14.68
N LEU A 59 -15.85 4.80 -15.58
CA LEU A 59 -15.00 5.63 -16.44
C LEU A 59 -15.73 6.29 -17.61
N LEU A 60 -16.95 5.85 -17.96
CA LEU A 60 -17.74 6.45 -19.05
C LEU A 60 -17.99 7.93 -18.76
N GLY A 61 -17.73 8.77 -19.79
CA GLY A 61 -17.88 10.21 -19.72
C GLY A 61 -16.68 10.93 -19.11
N ASN A 62 -15.57 10.24 -18.97
CA ASN A 62 -14.29 10.79 -18.52
C ASN A 62 -14.38 11.56 -17.18
N PRO A 63 -14.75 10.89 -16.08
CA PRO A 63 -14.91 11.53 -14.77
C PRO A 63 -13.58 12.07 -14.27
N ARG A 64 -13.61 13.22 -13.57
CA ARG A 64 -12.43 13.78 -12.89
C ARG A 64 -12.07 13.05 -11.58
N LEU A 65 -13.04 12.38 -10.99
CA LEU A 65 -12.88 11.60 -9.75
C LEU A 65 -13.52 10.21 -9.97
N LEU A 66 -12.74 9.18 -9.68
CA LEU A 66 -13.18 7.78 -9.66
C LEU A 66 -13.12 7.27 -8.23
N ILE A 67 -14.21 6.73 -7.71
CA ILE A 67 -14.28 6.15 -6.36
C ILE A 67 -14.48 4.65 -6.51
N LEU A 68 -13.54 3.87 -5.96
CA LEU A 68 -13.54 2.41 -6.00
C LEU A 68 -13.57 1.86 -4.56
N ASP A 69 -14.64 1.17 -4.24
CA ASP A 69 -14.80 0.54 -2.93
C ASP A 69 -14.39 -0.93 -3.01
N GLU A 70 -13.33 -1.30 -2.25
CA GLU A 70 -12.77 -2.65 -2.18
C GLU A 70 -12.55 -3.32 -3.56
N PRO A 71 -11.83 -2.67 -4.52
CA PRO A 71 -11.78 -3.14 -5.91
C PRO A 71 -11.05 -4.46 -6.11
N THR A 72 -10.26 -4.93 -5.13
CA THR A 72 -9.51 -6.20 -5.15
C THR A 72 -10.21 -7.32 -4.39
N ASN A 73 -11.31 -7.03 -3.71
CA ASN A 73 -11.97 -7.99 -2.82
C ASN A 73 -12.46 -9.24 -3.58
N GLY A 74 -12.11 -10.42 -3.05
CA GLY A 74 -12.51 -11.71 -3.60
C GLY A 74 -11.72 -12.17 -4.83
N LEU A 75 -10.72 -11.42 -5.26
CA LEU A 75 -9.80 -11.85 -6.32
C LEU A 75 -8.75 -12.83 -5.80
N ASP A 76 -8.26 -13.68 -6.68
CA ASP A 76 -7.06 -14.49 -6.44
C ASP A 76 -5.79 -13.61 -6.51
N PRO A 77 -4.63 -14.09 -6.05
CA PRO A 77 -3.40 -13.28 -6.03
C PRO A 77 -3.00 -12.71 -7.40
N ALA A 78 -3.22 -13.46 -8.49
CA ALA A 78 -2.93 -12.98 -9.83
C ALA A 78 -3.89 -11.85 -10.25
N GLY A 79 -5.18 -12.02 -9.99
CA GLY A 79 -6.20 -10.99 -10.23
C GLY A 79 -5.99 -9.72 -9.41
N ILE A 80 -5.54 -9.84 -8.17
CA ILE A 80 -5.14 -8.70 -7.33
C ILE A 80 -4.00 -7.93 -7.99
N GLN A 81 -2.95 -8.63 -8.43
CA GLN A 81 -1.80 -7.99 -9.07
C GLN A 81 -2.18 -7.26 -10.36
N GLU A 82 -3.02 -7.87 -11.19
CA GLU A 82 -3.52 -7.25 -12.42
C GLU A 82 -4.40 -6.03 -12.12
N MET A 83 -5.29 -6.12 -11.12
CA MET A 83 -6.16 -5.02 -10.72
C MET A 83 -5.36 -3.84 -10.16
N ARG A 84 -4.32 -4.10 -9.36
CA ARG A 84 -3.39 -3.07 -8.87
C ARG A 84 -2.70 -2.33 -10.00
N GLY A 85 -2.15 -3.08 -10.97
CA GLY A 85 -1.52 -2.47 -12.15
C GLY A 85 -2.48 -1.56 -12.91
N LEU A 86 -3.71 -2.03 -13.11
CA LEU A 86 -4.77 -1.27 -13.77
C LEU A 86 -5.09 0.02 -12.99
N ILE A 87 -5.35 -0.07 -11.68
CA ILE A 87 -5.72 1.10 -10.85
C ILE A 87 -4.56 2.11 -10.80
N ALA A 88 -3.33 1.65 -10.62
CA ALA A 88 -2.15 2.51 -10.55
C ALA A 88 -1.90 3.30 -11.85
N SER A 89 -2.25 2.73 -13.01
CA SER A 89 -2.10 3.39 -14.32
C SER A 89 -3.23 4.37 -14.67
N MET A 90 -4.37 4.32 -13.95
CA MET A 90 -5.54 5.13 -14.29
C MET A 90 -5.33 6.64 -14.24
N PRO A 91 -4.64 7.23 -13.24
CA PRO A 91 -4.41 8.67 -13.21
C PRO A 91 -3.70 9.18 -14.46
N GLU A 92 -2.71 8.44 -14.96
CA GLU A 92 -1.97 8.79 -16.17
C GLU A 92 -2.79 8.58 -17.44
N SER A 93 -3.51 7.45 -17.53
CA SER A 93 -4.26 7.08 -18.73
C SER A 93 -5.58 7.84 -18.91
N THR A 94 -6.17 8.35 -17.82
CA THR A 94 -7.49 8.99 -17.83
C THR A 94 -7.49 10.45 -17.38
N GLY A 95 -6.46 10.88 -16.66
CA GLY A 95 -6.41 12.19 -15.96
C GLY A 95 -7.33 12.27 -14.73
N ALA A 96 -7.95 11.17 -14.32
CA ALA A 96 -8.83 11.13 -13.15
C ALA A 96 -8.04 10.99 -11.85
N THR A 97 -8.50 11.63 -10.80
CA THR A 97 -8.10 11.28 -9.43
C THR A 97 -8.82 10.00 -9.03
N VAL A 98 -8.08 9.02 -8.51
CA VAL A 98 -8.65 7.73 -8.07
C VAL A 98 -8.63 7.68 -6.56
N LEU A 99 -9.81 7.55 -5.94
CA LEU A 99 -9.98 7.28 -4.52
C LEU A 99 -10.36 5.81 -4.34
N ILE A 100 -9.59 5.08 -3.57
CA ILE A 100 -9.85 3.66 -3.29
C ILE A 100 -9.99 3.42 -1.80
N SER A 101 -10.90 2.51 -1.42
CA SER A 101 -10.92 1.90 -0.09
C SER A 101 -10.33 0.50 -0.16
N SER A 102 -9.63 0.08 0.89
CA SER A 102 -9.20 -1.30 1.09
C SER A 102 -8.97 -1.58 2.57
N HIS A 103 -9.21 -2.80 2.99
CA HIS A 103 -8.81 -3.32 4.28
C HIS A 103 -7.46 -4.06 4.21
N LEU A 104 -6.91 -4.27 3.03
CA LEU A 104 -5.62 -4.94 2.77
C LEU A 104 -4.52 -3.88 2.64
N LEU A 105 -3.96 -3.46 3.77
CA LEU A 105 -3.01 -2.35 3.85
C LEU A 105 -1.73 -2.59 3.02
N GLY A 106 -1.24 -3.83 2.97
CA GLY A 106 -0.07 -4.18 2.15
C GLY A 106 -0.28 -3.98 0.64
N GLU A 107 -1.53 -4.04 0.16
CA GLU A 107 -1.85 -3.76 -1.25
C GLU A 107 -1.86 -2.26 -1.53
N MET A 108 -2.30 -1.44 -0.56
CA MET A 108 -2.36 0.01 -0.69
C MET A 108 -0.97 0.62 -0.93
N GLU A 109 0.08 0.07 -0.28
CA GLU A 109 1.45 0.55 -0.45
C GLU A 109 1.94 0.63 -1.90
N GLN A 110 1.38 -0.22 -2.77
CA GLN A 110 1.80 -0.33 -4.17
C GLN A 110 0.92 0.47 -5.15
N MET A 111 -0.20 1.01 -4.67
CA MET A 111 -1.19 1.70 -5.53
C MET A 111 -1.30 3.18 -5.25
N VAL A 112 -1.05 3.61 -3.99
CA VAL A 112 -1.40 4.96 -3.55
C VAL A 112 -0.19 5.85 -3.35
N THR A 113 -0.36 7.14 -3.61
CA THR A 113 0.61 8.20 -3.31
C THR A 113 0.23 8.98 -2.05
N GLN A 114 -1.06 9.07 -1.78
CA GLN A 114 -1.66 9.71 -0.60
C GLN A 114 -2.56 8.71 0.09
N LEU A 115 -2.66 8.83 1.41
CA LEU A 115 -3.43 7.89 2.20
C LEU A 115 -4.11 8.61 3.37
N GLY A 116 -5.34 8.22 3.65
CA GLY A 116 -6.08 8.61 4.84
C GLY A 116 -6.39 7.38 5.69
N ILE A 117 -6.15 7.46 6.99
CA ILE A 117 -6.50 6.40 7.95
C ILE A 117 -7.68 6.86 8.78
N LEU A 118 -8.77 6.08 8.72
CA LEU A 118 -9.99 6.33 9.46
C LEU A 118 -10.13 5.32 10.60
N ASP A 119 -10.36 5.80 11.81
CA ASP A 119 -10.72 4.98 12.97
C ASP A 119 -11.98 5.54 13.64
N HIS A 120 -13.01 4.69 13.84
CA HIS A 120 -14.29 5.07 14.43
C HIS A 120 -14.89 6.38 13.87
N GLY A 121 -14.80 6.57 12.55
CA GLY A 121 -15.34 7.74 11.84
C GLY A 121 -14.49 9.01 11.98
N LYS A 122 -13.32 8.94 12.61
CA LYS A 122 -12.36 10.06 12.71
C LYS A 122 -11.16 9.81 11.81
N MET A 123 -10.71 10.84 11.11
CA MET A 123 -9.45 10.82 10.38
C MET A 123 -8.31 10.91 11.40
N ILE A 124 -7.51 9.85 11.53
CA ILE A 124 -6.37 9.79 12.47
C ILE A 124 -5.04 10.05 11.78
N PHE A 125 -5.00 9.91 10.46
CA PHE A 125 -3.85 10.30 9.64
C PHE A 125 -4.33 10.68 8.23
N GLU A 126 -3.72 11.71 7.66
CA GLU A 126 -3.85 12.11 6.26
C GLU A 126 -2.49 12.61 5.79
N GLY A 127 -1.99 12.06 4.68
CA GLY A 127 -0.69 12.44 4.12
C GLY A 127 -0.14 11.45 3.12
N SER A 128 1.10 11.67 2.71
CA SER A 128 1.79 10.75 1.82
C SER A 128 2.22 9.47 2.53
N LEU A 129 2.36 8.39 1.76
CA LEU A 129 2.93 7.14 2.26
C LEU A 129 4.34 7.34 2.85
N GLN A 130 5.13 8.26 2.28
CA GLN A 130 6.46 8.59 2.79
C GLN A 130 6.41 9.27 4.16
N GLU A 131 5.44 10.16 4.39
CA GLU A 131 5.24 10.80 5.71
C GLU A 131 4.81 9.77 6.74
N LEU A 132 3.88 8.87 6.39
CA LEU A 132 3.47 7.79 7.28
C LEU A 132 4.65 6.90 7.67
N ARG A 133 5.51 6.54 6.71
CA ARG A 133 6.72 5.75 6.96
C ARG A 133 7.75 6.47 7.83
N LYS A 134 7.84 7.81 7.78
CA LYS A 134 8.70 8.56 8.71
C LYS A 134 8.28 8.42 10.17
N HIS A 135 6.97 8.37 10.43
CA HIS A 135 6.42 8.12 11.76
C HIS A 135 6.57 6.66 12.22
N SER A 136 6.90 5.77 11.31
CA SER A 136 6.99 4.33 11.54
C SER A 136 8.43 3.80 11.55
N ARG A 137 9.43 4.66 11.63
CA ARG A 137 10.82 4.19 11.75
C ARG A 137 10.89 3.22 12.93
N GLY A 138 10.96 1.94 12.60
CA GLY A 138 11.19 0.85 13.53
C GLY A 138 12.58 0.98 14.16
N GLY A 139 12.88 0.12 15.07
CA GLY A 139 14.22 -0.01 15.63
C GLY A 139 15.24 -0.39 14.55
N ILE A 140 16.50 -0.20 14.87
CA ILE A 140 17.62 -0.66 14.05
C ILE A 140 18.17 -1.92 14.70
N GLN A 141 18.34 -2.97 13.91
CA GLN A 141 18.97 -4.20 14.34
C GLN A 141 20.42 -4.22 13.86
N ILE A 142 21.35 -4.37 14.78
CA ILE A 142 22.77 -4.53 14.46
C ILE A 142 23.21 -5.91 14.94
N ARG A 143 23.66 -6.75 14.00
CA ARG A 143 24.27 -8.02 14.33
C ARG A 143 25.75 -7.84 14.56
N VAL A 144 26.25 -8.30 15.71
CA VAL A 144 27.62 -8.11 16.16
C VAL A 144 28.24 -9.43 16.63
N LEU A 145 29.56 -9.54 16.56
CA LEU A 145 30.28 -10.72 17.07
C LEU A 145 30.45 -10.68 18.59
N ASP A 146 30.72 -9.50 19.17
CA ASP A 146 30.87 -9.31 20.62
C ASP A 146 29.74 -8.44 21.17
N VAL A 147 28.70 -9.10 21.61
CA VAL A 147 27.45 -8.46 22.10
C VAL A 147 27.73 -7.68 23.41
N LYS A 148 28.48 -8.24 24.34
CA LYS A 148 28.76 -7.58 25.65
C LYS A 148 29.45 -6.26 25.41
N LYS A 149 30.53 -6.29 24.63
CA LYS A 149 31.31 -5.09 24.31
C LYS A 149 30.47 -4.08 23.49
N GLY A 150 29.61 -4.56 22.60
CA GLY A 150 28.66 -3.73 21.84
C GLY A 150 27.71 -2.99 22.79
N ILE A 151 27.08 -3.68 23.75
CA ILE A 151 26.18 -3.10 24.74
C ILE A 151 26.88 -2.03 25.57
N ASP A 152 28.12 -2.32 26.06
CA ASP A 152 28.88 -1.38 26.86
C ASP A 152 29.20 -0.08 26.11
N ILE A 153 29.54 -0.16 24.83
CA ILE A 153 29.80 1.00 23.97
C ILE A 153 28.53 1.81 23.75
N LEU A 154 27.43 1.15 23.42
CA LEU A 154 26.15 1.80 23.19
C LEU A 154 25.63 2.53 24.42
N ASN A 155 25.72 1.89 25.59
CA ASN A 155 25.33 2.50 26.85
C ASN A 155 26.17 3.73 27.19
N ARG A 156 27.49 3.73 26.90
CA ARG A 156 28.36 4.91 27.08
C ARG A 156 27.97 6.08 26.19
N GLN A 157 27.37 5.80 25.03
CA GLN A 157 26.85 6.82 24.11
C GLN A 157 25.42 7.25 24.44
N GLY A 158 24.83 6.74 25.53
CA GLY A 158 23.43 7.04 25.91
C GLY A 158 22.37 6.38 25.05
N ILE A 159 22.77 5.36 24.27
CA ILE A 159 21.82 4.62 23.43
C ILE A 159 21.38 3.39 24.21
N LEU A 160 20.12 3.41 24.66
CA LEU A 160 19.52 2.24 25.31
C LEU A 160 19.36 1.12 24.31
N THR A 161 19.99 -0.01 24.56
CA THR A 161 19.90 -1.20 23.73
C THR A 161 19.57 -2.42 24.58
N GLN A 162 18.82 -3.36 24.01
CA GLN A 162 18.56 -4.66 24.62
C GLN A 162 18.92 -5.76 23.61
N PRO A 163 19.55 -6.87 24.05
CA PRO A 163 19.72 -8.01 23.19
C PRO A 163 18.35 -8.62 22.87
N MET A 164 18.14 -9.06 21.63
CA MET A 164 16.90 -9.74 21.26
C MET A 164 16.79 -11.08 22.00
N THR A 165 15.61 -11.39 22.51
CA THR A 165 15.33 -12.58 23.33
C THR A 165 15.63 -13.90 22.61
N HIS A 166 15.56 -13.91 21.26
CA HIS A 166 15.74 -15.11 20.44
C HIS A 166 17.02 -15.11 19.57
N HIS A 167 17.73 -13.97 19.49
CA HIS A 167 18.95 -13.81 18.69
C HIS A 167 19.96 -13.04 19.52
N LEU A 168 20.79 -13.76 20.27
CA LEU A 168 21.74 -13.19 21.23
C LEU A 168 22.87 -12.38 20.58
N ASP A 169 23.03 -12.46 19.27
CA ASP A 169 24.02 -11.73 18.45
C ASP A 169 23.45 -10.44 17.82
N ILE A 170 22.16 -10.14 18.05
CA ILE A 170 21.48 -8.96 17.52
C ILE A 170 21.17 -7.96 18.64
N LEU A 171 21.64 -6.74 18.45
CA LEU A 171 21.35 -5.59 19.31
C LEU A 171 20.25 -4.76 18.67
N GLN A 172 19.17 -4.50 19.41
CA GLN A 172 18.07 -3.65 18.95
C GLN A 172 18.27 -2.23 19.52
N LEU A 173 18.27 -1.26 18.62
CA LEU A 173 18.42 0.15 18.89
C LEU A 173 17.14 0.92 18.57
N PRO A 174 16.88 2.03 19.24
CA PRO A 174 15.82 2.94 18.81
C PRO A 174 16.13 3.52 17.43
N SER A 175 15.12 4.09 16.79
CA SER A 175 15.31 4.83 15.53
C SER A 175 16.24 6.02 15.77
N ILE A 176 17.34 6.10 15.03
CA ILE A 176 18.30 7.21 15.04
C ILE A 176 18.50 7.70 13.60
N SER A 177 19.09 8.91 13.44
CA SER A 177 19.39 9.44 12.11
C SER A 177 20.51 8.64 11.42
N ASP A 178 20.55 8.72 10.09
CA ASP A 178 21.53 7.99 9.29
C ASP A 178 22.97 8.43 9.62
N GLU A 179 23.17 9.72 9.98
CA GLU A 179 24.47 10.25 10.39
C GLU A 179 24.91 9.63 11.73
N LYS A 180 24.01 9.59 12.72
CA LYS A 180 24.29 8.95 14.00
C LYS A 180 24.54 7.46 13.87
N LEU A 181 23.79 6.79 12.97
CA LEU A 181 23.99 5.37 12.69
C LEU A 181 25.37 5.12 12.08
N ALA A 182 25.80 5.94 11.14
CA ALA A 182 27.12 5.82 10.51
C ALA A 182 28.26 6.04 11.53
N GLU A 183 28.12 7.03 12.41
CA GLU A 183 29.06 7.28 13.50
C GLU A 183 29.12 6.11 14.48
N LEU A 184 27.96 5.55 14.82
CA LEU A 184 27.85 4.40 15.71
C LEU A 184 28.54 3.16 15.14
N VAL A 185 28.29 2.83 13.87
CA VAL A 185 28.90 1.69 13.18
C VAL A 185 30.43 1.87 13.15
N ARG A 186 30.91 3.08 12.89
CA ARG A 186 32.35 3.39 12.94
C ARG A 186 32.90 3.13 14.32
N THR A 187 32.28 3.65 15.39
CA THR A 187 32.71 3.46 16.78
C THR A 187 32.75 1.98 17.17
N LEU A 188 31.72 1.20 16.81
CA LEU A 188 31.70 -0.24 17.08
C LEU A 188 32.83 -0.97 16.36
N SER A 189 33.13 -0.60 15.11
CA SER A 189 34.17 -1.20 14.29
C SER A 189 35.59 -0.86 14.84
N GLU A 190 35.84 0.40 15.19
CA GLU A 190 37.09 0.85 15.77
C GLU A 190 37.40 0.17 17.13
N ASN A 191 36.35 -0.19 17.85
CA ASN A 191 36.48 -0.94 19.11
C ASN A 191 36.47 -2.47 18.93
N ASN A 192 36.63 -2.99 17.71
CA ASN A 192 36.68 -4.42 17.38
C ASN A 192 35.45 -5.22 17.88
N VAL A 193 34.26 -4.64 17.84
CA VAL A 193 33.02 -5.34 18.17
C VAL A 193 32.59 -6.33 17.08
N GLY A 194 33.02 -6.10 15.83
CA GLY A 194 32.72 -6.96 14.68
C GLY A 194 31.28 -6.83 14.23
N VAL A 195 30.94 -5.71 13.59
CA VAL A 195 29.62 -5.51 12.96
C VAL A 195 29.51 -6.38 11.71
N VAL A 196 28.57 -7.32 11.68
CA VAL A 196 28.38 -8.29 10.57
C VAL A 196 27.06 -8.13 9.84
N GLY A 197 26.17 -7.27 10.32
CA GLY A 197 24.91 -6.98 9.65
C GLY A 197 24.20 -5.79 10.27
N LEU A 198 23.43 -5.09 9.44
CA LEU A 198 22.62 -3.95 9.85
C LEU A 198 21.30 -4.05 9.09
N THR A 199 20.19 -4.01 9.81
CA THR A 199 18.84 -4.03 9.26
C THR A 199 18.03 -2.94 9.96
N SER A 200 17.40 -2.07 9.16
CA SER A 200 16.40 -1.12 9.67
C SER A 200 15.05 -1.81 9.63
N GLU A 201 14.37 -1.92 10.76
CA GLU A 201 12.99 -2.38 10.79
C GLU A 201 12.11 -1.27 10.22
N THR A 202 11.55 -1.51 9.05
CA THR A 202 10.41 -0.72 8.57
C THR A 202 9.15 -1.43 9.03
N LYS A 203 8.39 -0.78 9.88
CA LYS A 203 7.07 -1.31 10.25
C LYS A 203 6.20 -1.43 9.01
N SER A 204 5.46 -2.52 8.90
CA SER A 204 4.42 -2.67 7.88
C SER A 204 3.31 -1.64 8.10
N LEU A 205 2.50 -1.35 7.06
CA LEU A 205 1.34 -0.46 7.23
C LEU A 205 0.37 -1.00 8.27
N GLU A 206 0.25 -2.32 8.41
CA GLU A 206 -0.58 -2.96 9.44
C GLU A 206 -0.08 -2.62 10.85
N GLU A 207 1.23 -2.71 11.10
CA GLU A 207 1.82 -2.37 12.40
C GLU A 207 1.69 -0.88 12.73
N ILE A 208 1.83 -0.03 11.70
CA ILE A 208 1.62 1.41 11.85
C ILE A 208 0.16 1.70 12.18
N PHE A 209 -0.77 1.13 11.42
CA PHE A 209 -2.20 1.27 11.65
C PHE A 209 -2.58 0.83 13.08
N LEU A 210 -2.12 -0.34 13.51
CA LEU A 210 -2.35 -0.84 14.87
C LEU A 210 -1.79 0.11 15.93
N SER A 211 -0.58 0.66 15.72
CA SER A 211 0.02 1.60 16.65
C SER A 211 -0.75 2.92 16.75
N LEU A 212 -1.28 3.43 15.64
CA LEU A 212 -2.09 4.66 15.62
C LEU A 212 -3.47 4.45 16.26
N THR A 213 -4.10 3.30 16.03
CA THR A 213 -5.43 2.99 16.58
C THR A 213 -5.40 2.60 18.05
N GLN A 214 -4.28 2.01 18.56
CA GLN A 214 -4.11 1.67 19.97
C GLN A 214 -3.80 2.90 20.81
N ASN A 215 -2.93 3.80 20.35
CA ASN A 215 -2.60 5.04 21.06
C ASN A 215 -3.80 6.01 21.14
N GLY A 216 -4.75 5.93 20.21
CA GLY A 216 -6.02 6.67 20.29
C GLY A 216 -6.97 6.22 21.39
N ARG A 217 -6.75 5.05 22.00
CA ARG A 217 -7.57 4.52 23.09
C ARG A 217 -7.08 4.89 24.50
N GLU A 218 -5.82 5.35 24.62
CA GLU A 218 -5.26 5.78 25.93
C GLU A 218 -5.52 7.26 26.25
N VAL A 219 -6.12 8.03 25.34
CA VAL A 219 -6.35 9.49 25.49
C VAL A 219 -7.85 9.85 25.50
N ALA A 220 -8.75 8.87 25.63
CA ALA A 220 -10.20 9.10 25.68
C ALA A 220 -10.80 8.78 27.04
#